data_59ca832ed5d61932fbc3958fb9f6b4df
#
_entry.id   59ca832ed5d61932fbc3958fb9f6b4df
#
_cell.length_a   1.000
_cell.length_b   1.000
_cell.length_c   1.000
_cell.angle_alpha   90.00
_cell.angle_beta   90.00
_cell.angle_gamma   90.00
#
_symmetry.space_group_name_H-M   'P 1'
#
loop_
_entity.id
_entity.type
_entity.pdbx_description
1 polymer ?
#
loop_
_entity_poly.entity_id
_entity_poly.type
_entity_poly.pdbx_seq_one_letter_code
_entity_poly.pdbx_strand_id
1 'polypeptide(L)'
;MWSSVIFVAAALLLSTVWSHNYRMRRNNTVAKNDPVRKAETTKVPNKTAEPMESLTPSMKPTEKPDETKKLYTYLQGPKSWKRGIDWSGEWGEQYMDGGSFGGFGCGLCCMANVYSSLTEYQCSPVDMYRFAKKHTGYGGGMAIDWGYMRRSLTRLGFQCHVEHKQETYRQFRQNISDAKCAIVLVSSSNSTVHWKNTPGHYVTIFAYDKKHDRVFLADSGDPDHNRKWISLKKIYRSLKTASNWQYLLVEGYQKSKDIWKHKTASGVWNRPAYLQK
;
A
#
# COMPACT_ATOMS: atom_id res chain seq x y z
N MET A 1 40.49 28.83 -13.75
CA MET A 1 40.53 27.39 -13.37
C MET A 1 40.67 27.21 -11.85
N TRP A 2 39.86 27.82 -11.00
CA TRP A 2 40.01 27.71 -9.53
C TRP A 2 38.69 27.59 -8.77
N SER A 3 37.58 27.25 -9.45
CA SER A 3 36.26 27.18 -8.78
C SER A 3 35.72 25.76 -8.54
N SER A 4 36.42 24.71 -9.02
CA SER A 4 35.88 23.33 -8.93
C SER A 4 36.40 22.51 -7.74
N VAL A 5 37.36 23.02 -6.98
CA VAL A 5 38.00 22.24 -5.89
C VAL A 5 37.32 22.47 -4.53
N ILE A 6 36.59 23.57 -4.33
CA ILE A 6 36.01 23.92 -3.04
C ILE A 6 34.71 23.16 -2.73
N PHE A 7 33.98 22.68 -3.75
CA PHE A 7 32.69 21.95 -3.54
C PHE A 7 32.86 20.49 -3.08
N VAL A 8 34.00 19.86 -3.35
CA VAL A 8 34.24 18.45 -2.94
C VAL A 8 34.66 18.34 -1.47
N ALA A 9 35.32 19.34 -0.91
CA ALA A 9 35.76 19.34 0.48
C ALA A 9 34.61 19.55 1.49
N ALA A 10 33.56 20.29 1.13
CA ALA A 10 32.39 20.52 1.98
C ALA A 10 31.48 19.29 2.11
N ALA A 11 31.41 18.43 1.10
CA ALA A 11 30.58 17.23 1.12
C ALA A 11 31.19 16.13 1.99
N LEU A 12 32.51 16.06 2.11
CA LEU A 12 33.21 15.07 2.94
C LEU A 12 33.20 15.41 4.44
N LEU A 13 33.11 16.67 4.81
CA LEU A 13 33.03 17.09 6.22
C LEU A 13 31.64 16.89 6.84
N LEU A 14 30.58 16.96 6.05
CA LEU A 14 29.20 16.70 6.50
C LEU A 14 28.91 15.21 6.72
N SER A 15 29.62 14.31 6.02
CA SER A 15 29.43 12.87 6.19
C SER A 15 30.11 12.31 7.44
N THR A 16 31.18 12.93 7.93
CA THR A 16 31.91 12.50 9.14
C THR A 16 31.25 12.94 10.44
N VAL A 17 30.57 14.09 10.46
CA VAL A 17 29.81 14.57 11.63
C VAL A 17 28.54 13.74 11.85
N TRP A 18 27.93 13.22 10.76
CA TRP A 18 26.71 12.41 10.87
C TRP A 18 26.96 11.01 11.41
N SER A 19 28.12 10.42 11.09
CA SER A 19 28.50 9.07 11.59
C SER A 19 28.91 9.05 13.06
N HIS A 20 29.39 10.18 13.61
CA HIS A 20 29.83 10.26 15.02
C HIS A 20 28.64 10.35 16.00
N ASN A 21 27.56 11.03 15.63
CA ASN A 21 26.36 11.16 16.46
C ASN A 21 25.50 9.89 16.52
N TYR A 22 25.68 8.95 15.57
CA TYR A 22 24.93 7.69 15.56
C TYR A 22 25.50 6.64 16.53
N ARG A 23 26.78 6.76 16.93
CA ARG A 23 27.47 5.79 17.80
C ARG A 23 27.24 6.00 19.30
N MET A 24 26.79 7.16 19.74
CA MET A 24 26.70 7.50 21.18
C MET A 24 25.34 7.15 21.84
N ARG A 25 24.38 6.59 21.13
CA ARG A 25 23.05 6.25 21.69
C ARG A 25 22.83 4.77 21.99
N ARG A 26 23.88 3.93 21.99
CA ARG A 26 23.69 2.45 22.07
C ARG A 26 24.13 1.81 23.40
N ASN A 27 24.49 2.56 24.42
CA ASN A 27 24.84 1.98 25.71
C ASN A 27 23.98 2.61 26.81
N ASN A 28 22.85 1.99 27.12
CA ASN A 28 22.29 1.93 28.49
C ASN A 28 20.93 1.24 28.41
N THR A 29 20.89 -0.02 28.79
CA THR A 29 19.98 -0.58 29.79
C THR A 29 20.22 -2.08 29.91
N VAL A 30 20.79 -2.45 31.05
CA VAL A 30 20.95 -3.83 31.52
C VAL A 30 19.84 -4.15 32.50
N ALA A 31 19.21 -5.30 32.28
CA ALA A 31 18.55 -6.26 33.15
C ALA A 31 17.90 -5.86 34.50
N LYS A 32 16.70 -6.39 34.72
CA LYS A 32 16.39 -7.06 36.00
C LYS A 32 15.37 -8.20 35.76
N ASN A 33 15.81 -9.37 36.15
CA ASN A 33 15.04 -10.60 36.32
C ASN A 33 14.19 -10.52 37.59
N ASP A 34 12.99 -11.17 37.57
CA ASP A 34 12.41 -11.83 38.74
C ASP A 34 11.32 -12.83 38.38
N PRO A 35 10.86 -13.76 39.26
CA PRO A 35 10.88 -15.17 38.91
C PRO A 35 9.51 -15.86 38.76
N VAL A 36 9.63 -17.08 38.26
CA VAL A 36 8.59 -18.13 38.08
C VAL A 36 7.79 -18.42 39.34
N ARG A 37 6.44 -18.53 39.19
CA ARG A 37 5.57 -19.24 40.12
C ARG A 37 4.76 -20.32 39.39
N LYS A 38 5.07 -21.57 39.76
CA LYS A 38 4.27 -22.77 39.45
C LYS A 38 2.94 -22.76 40.21
N ALA A 39 1.90 -23.24 39.59
CA ALA A 39 0.72 -23.77 40.31
C ALA A 39 0.03 -24.83 39.45
N GLU A 40 -0.20 -25.82 40.07
CA GLU A 40 -0.65 -27.17 40.06
C GLU A 40 -1.95 -27.49 39.28
N THR A 41 -1.91 -28.70 38.74
CA THR A 41 -3.00 -29.47 38.15
C THR A 41 -4.02 -29.94 39.16
N THR A 42 -5.33 -29.81 38.83
CA THR A 42 -6.37 -30.69 39.43
C THR A 42 -7.25 -31.29 38.33
N LYS A 43 -7.22 -32.61 38.27
CA LYS A 43 -8.15 -33.48 37.53
C LYS A 43 -9.46 -33.62 38.30
N VAL A 44 -10.61 -33.69 37.63
CA VAL A 44 -11.80 -34.47 37.99
C VAL A 44 -12.76 -34.62 36.80
N PRO A 45 -13.68 -35.62 36.78
CA PRO A 45 -13.76 -36.55 35.67
C PRO A 45 -15.07 -36.50 34.84
N ASN A 46 -14.96 -37.23 33.75
CA ASN A 46 -15.94 -37.64 32.78
C ASN A 46 -17.34 -38.00 33.29
N LYS A 47 -18.39 -37.47 32.61
CA LYS A 47 -19.71 -38.14 32.60
C LYS A 47 -20.30 -38.05 31.17
N THR A 48 -20.38 -39.24 30.61
CA THR A 48 -20.98 -39.64 29.34
C THR A 48 -22.47 -39.32 29.30
N ALA A 49 -22.97 -38.73 28.25
CA ALA A 49 -24.33 -38.89 27.76
C ALA A 49 -24.38 -38.76 26.23
N GLU A 50 -24.80 -39.78 25.58
CA GLU A 50 -25.05 -39.92 24.14
C GLU A 50 -26.47 -39.44 23.75
N PRO A 51 -26.94 -39.53 22.50
CA PRO A 51 -27.13 -38.36 21.63
C PRO A 51 -28.61 -38.19 21.28
N MET A 52 -28.98 -37.00 20.86
CA MET A 52 -30.25 -36.76 20.17
C MET A 52 -29.96 -35.99 18.88
N GLU A 53 -30.01 -36.74 17.75
CA GLU A 53 -30.01 -36.16 16.41
C GLU A 53 -31.23 -35.27 16.22
N SER A 54 -30.99 -34.00 16.03
CA SER A 54 -31.92 -33.04 15.46
C SER A 54 -31.43 -32.63 14.05
N LEU A 55 -32.05 -33.24 13.06
CA LEU A 55 -31.91 -32.84 11.66
C LEU A 55 -32.55 -31.48 11.43
N THR A 56 -31.76 -30.44 11.56
CA THR A 56 -32.14 -29.11 11.04
C THR A 56 -31.46 -28.93 9.70
N PRO A 57 -32.17 -28.52 8.62
CA PRO A 57 -31.56 -28.27 7.34
C PRO A 57 -30.57 -27.10 7.49
N SER A 58 -29.28 -27.35 7.32
CA SER A 58 -28.26 -26.31 7.25
C SER A 58 -28.53 -25.46 6.01
N MET A 59 -29.19 -24.32 6.22
CA MET A 59 -29.20 -23.25 5.21
C MET A 59 -27.74 -22.77 5.06
N LYS A 60 -27.15 -23.12 3.91
CA LYS A 60 -25.87 -22.51 3.49
C LYS A 60 -25.99 -20.99 3.63
N PRO A 61 -25.07 -20.33 4.33
CA PRO A 61 -25.06 -18.86 4.36
C PRO A 61 -24.97 -18.39 2.94
N THR A 62 -25.91 -17.56 2.49
CA THR A 62 -25.81 -16.84 1.22
C THR A 62 -24.57 -15.96 1.32
N GLU A 63 -23.50 -16.35 0.67
CA GLU A 63 -22.27 -15.58 0.62
C GLU A 63 -22.61 -14.20 0.04
N LYS A 64 -22.40 -13.14 0.85
CA LYS A 64 -22.44 -11.77 0.32
C LYS A 64 -21.51 -11.70 -0.88
N PRO A 65 -21.92 -11.05 -2.00
CA PRO A 65 -21.03 -10.88 -3.14
C PRO A 65 -19.69 -10.35 -2.66
N ASP A 66 -18.62 -10.98 -3.09
CA ASP A 66 -17.26 -10.60 -2.72
C ASP A 66 -16.98 -9.19 -3.25
N GLU A 67 -17.16 -8.18 -2.39
CA GLU A 67 -16.98 -6.77 -2.72
C GLU A 67 -15.56 -6.48 -3.25
N THR A 68 -14.58 -7.36 -2.94
CA THR A 68 -13.21 -7.19 -3.42
C THR A 68 -13.06 -7.45 -4.91
N LYS A 69 -14.02 -8.18 -5.55
CA LYS A 69 -14.02 -8.39 -7.01
C LYS A 69 -14.11 -7.09 -7.80
N LYS A 70 -14.73 -6.05 -7.24
CA LYS A 70 -14.87 -4.73 -7.87
C LYS A 70 -13.61 -3.87 -7.78
N LEU A 71 -12.64 -4.26 -6.93
CA LEU A 71 -11.44 -3.49 -6.68
C LEU A 71 -10.39 -3.73 -7.77
N TYR A 72 -9.90 -2.65 -8.34
CA TYR A 72 -8.79 -2.64 -9.30
C TYR A 72 -7.46 -2.73 -8.53
N THR A 73 -6.54 -3.55 -9.05
CA THR A 73 -5.28 -3.87 -8.37
C THR A 73 -4.15 -4.07 -9.38
N TYR A 74 -3.89 -3.06 -10.19
CA TYR A 74 -2.91 -3.12 -11.27
C TYR A 74 -1.51 -3.47 -10.78
N LEU A 75 -0.82 -4.34 -11.55
CA LEU A 75 0.56 -4.70 -11.38
C LEU A 75 1.44 -3.83 -12.29
N GLN A 76 2.58 -3.35 -11.76
CA GLN A 76 3.46 -2.44 -12.49
C GLN A 76 4.58 -3.13 -13.27
N GLY A 77 4.92 -4.38 -12.89
CA GLY A 77 6.18 -4.99 -13.29
C GLY A 77 6.14 -5.76 -14.62
N PRO A 78 7.27 -5.77 -15.38
CA PRO A 78 7.37 -6.49 -16.65
C PRO A 78 7.28 -8.02 -16.46
N LYS A 79 7.76 -8.55 -15.33
CA LYS A 79 7.70 -9.99 -15.04
C LYS A 79 6.25 -10.48 -14.94
N SER A 80 5.36 -9.70 -14.34
CA SER A 80 3.94 -10.04 -14.23
C SER A 80 3.28 -10.01 -15.60
N TRP A 81 3.61 -9.03 -16.44
CA TRP A 81 3.12 -8.92 -17.80
C TRP A 81 3.55 -10.12 -18.66
N LYS A 82 4.85 -10.44 -18.70
CA LYS A 82 5.38 -11.58 -19.47
C LYS A 82 4.79 -12.93 -19.07
N ARG A 83 4.37 -13.06 -17.82
CA ARG A 83 3.73 -14.27 -17.29
C ARG A 83 2.20 -14.31 -17.49
N GLY A 84 1.60 -13.30 -18.11
CA GLY A 84 0.16 -13.23 -18.33
C GLY A 84 -0.67 -13.12 -17.05
N ILE A 85 -0.10 -12.57 -15.96
CA ILE A 85 -0.79 -12.48 -14.68
C ILE A 85 -1.90 -11.43 -14.74
N ASP A 86 -3.09 -11.74 -14.24
CA ASP A 86 -4.20 -10.81 -14.12
C ASP A 86 -3.75 -9.48 -13.51
N TRP A 87 -4.33 -8.37 -14.01
CA TRP A 87 -4.02 -7.00 -13.60
C TRP A 87 -2.67 -6.45 -14.09
N SER A 88 -1.84 -7.24 -14.75
CA SER A 88 -0.63 -6.75 -15.39
C SER A 88 -0.93 -6.19 -16.79
N GLY A 89 -0.07 -5.33 -17.30
CA GLY A 89 -0.23 -4.75 -18.62
C GLY A 89 1.11 -4.42 -19.27
N GLU A 90 1.04 -4.11 -20.56
CA GLU A 90 2.21 -3.76 -21.39
C GLU A 90 3.00 -2.57 -20.85
N TRP A 91 2.38 -1.71 -20.03
CA TRP A 91 3.08 -0.60 -19.35
C TRP A 91 4.27 -1.07 -18.52
N GLY A 92 4.24 -2.32 -18.02
CA GLY A 92 5.34 -2.88 -17.23
C GLY A 92 6.67 -2.90 -17.98
N GLU A 93 6.65 -2.94 -19.31
CA GLU A 93 7.85 -2.92 -20.18
C GLU A 93 8.13 -1.55 -20.79
N GLN A 94 7.23 -0.58 -20.62
CA GLN A 94 7.39 0.73 -21.25
C GLN A 94 8.46 1.55 -20.54
N TYR A 95 9.23 2.26 -21.36
CA TYR A 95 10.21 3.24 -20.93
C TYR A 95 9.66 4.64 -21.21
N MET A 96 9.51 5.47 -20.18
CA MET A 96 8.84 6.76 -20.26
C MET A 96 9.68 7.85 -19.60
N ASP A 97 9.89 8.96 -20.29
CA ASP A 97 10.59 10.15 -19.74
C ASP A 97 11.91 9.79 -19.01
N GLY A 98 12.70 8.88 -19.56
CA GLY A 98 13.98 8.47 -19.00
C GLY A 98 13.94 7.41 -17.90
N GLY A 99 12.77 6.81 -17.61
CA GLY A 99 12.62 5.76 -16.60
C GLY A 99 11.79 4.55 -17.06
N SER A 100 12.09 3.37 -16.52
CA SER A 100 11.25 2.18 -16.68
C SER A 100 10.00 2.30 -15.84
N PHE A 101 8.82 2.19 -16.43
CA PHE A 101 7.55 2.22 -15.69
C PHE A 101 7.50 1.14 -14.61
N GLY A 102 7.99 -0.06 -14.90
CA GLY A 102 8.11 -1.13 -13.92
C GLY A 102 8.96 -0.78 -12.69
N GLY A 103 9.87 0.19 -12.81
CA GLY A 103 10.71 0.68 -11.72
C GLY A 103 10.07 1.80 -10.89
N PHE A 104 9.28 2.70 -11.52
CA PHE A 104 8.75 3.88 -10.85
C PHE A 104 7.22 3.91 -10.68
N GLY A 105 6.48 3.02 -11.34
CA GLY A 105 5.04 3.11 -11.55
C GLY A 105 4.15 2.84 -10.33
N CYS A 106 4.68 2.46 -9.17
CA CYS A 106 3.87 2.02 -8.02
C CYS A 106 2.82 3.06 -7.57
N GLY A 107 3.19 4.32 -7.43
CA GLY A 107 2.26 5.38 -7.05
C GLY A 107 1.18 5.65 -8.11
N LEU A 108 1.54 5.49 -9.39
CA LEU A 108 0.60 5.63 -10.51
C LEU A 108 -0.41 4.48 -10.56
N CYS A 109 0.05 3.24 -10.31
CA CYS A 109 -0.83 2.09 -10.11
C CYS A 109 -1.78 2.32 -8.92
N CYS A 110 -1.27 2.84 -7.79
CA CYS A 110 -2.11 3.16 -6.64
C CYS A 110 -3.21 4.16 -6.98
N MET A 111 -2.89 5.26 -7.66
CA MET A 111 -3.90 6.25 -8.05
C MET A 111 -4.90 5.68 -9.06
N ALA A 112 -4.46 4.89 -10.04
CA ALA A 112 -5.34 4.22 -11.00
C ALA A 112 -6.27 3.21 -10.29
N ASN A 113 -5.74 2.47 -9.30
CA ASN A 113 -6.53 1.57 -8.46
C ASN A 113 -7.63 2.33 -7.69
N VAL A 114 -7.27 3.46 -7.05
CA VAL A 114 -8.23 4.31 -6.32
C VAL A 114 -9.31 4.83 -7.25
N TYR A 115 -8.92 5.41 -8.40
CA TYR A 115 -9.87 6.00 -9.36
C TYR A 115 -10.84 4.96 -9.90
N SER A 116 -10.33 3.84 -10.40
CA SER A 116 -11.14 2.79 -11.03
C SER A 116 -11.96 1.97 -10.02
N SER A 117 -11.58 1.94 -8.73
CA SER A 117 -12.32 1.21 -7.70
C SER A 117 -13.41 2.04 -7.02
N LEU A 118 -13.20 3.35 -6.87
CA LEU A 118 -14.07 4.21 -6.08
C LEU A 118 -14.98 5.13 -6.92
N THR A 119 -14.89 5.04 -8.25
CA THR A 119 -15.73 5.79 -9.18
C THR A 119 -16.40 4.88 -10.19
N GLU A 120 -17.29 5.43 -10.99
CA GLU A 120 -17.87 4.76 -12.17
C GLU A 120 -16.94 4.78 -13.39
N TYR A 121 -15.78 5.40 -13.26
CA TYR A 121 -14.80 5.59 -14.33
C TYR A 121 -13.67 4.60 -14.24
N GLN A 122 -12.89 4.46 -15.31
CA GLN A 122 -11.78 3.53 -15.40
C GLN A 122 -10.58 4.20 -16.06
N CYS A 123 -9.37 3.86 -15.60
CA CYS A 123 -8.13 4.23 -16.27
C CYS A 123 -7.08 3.16 -16.07
N SER A 124 -6.15 3.04 -17.01
CA SER A 124 -4.92 2.28 -16.79
C SER A 124 -3.89 3.10 -16.00
N PRO A 125 -2.83 2.48 -15.47
CA PRO A 125 -1.71 3.21 -14.87
C PRO A 125 -1.03 4.19 -15.82
N VAL A 126 -1.02 3.92 -17.13
CA VAL A 126 -0.47 4.82 -18.16
C VAL A 126 -1.37 6.03 -18.40
N ASP A 127 -2.70 5.84 -18.36
CA ASP A 127 -3.64 6.97 -18.43
C ASP A 127 -3.43 7.89 -17.22
N MET A 128 -3.28 7.31 -16.03
CA MET A 128 -3.01 8.07 -14.81
C MET A 128 -1.66 8.80 -14.87
N TYR A 129 -0.65 8.19 -15.47
CA TYR A 129 0.64 8.84 -15.73
C TYR A 129 0.47 10.09 -16.61
N ARG A 130 -0.22 9.95 -17.75
CA ARG A 130 -0.49 11.06 -18.67
C ARG A 130 -1.32 12.16 -18.00
N PHE A 131 -2.32 11.78 -17.21
CA PHE A 131 -3.11 12.72 -16.43
C PHE A 131 -2.25 13.50 -15.43
N ALA A 132 -1.45 12.83 -14.63
CA ALA A 132 -0.59 13.46 -13.64
C ALA A 132 0.39 14.45 -14.29
N LYS A 133 1.06 14.06 -15.38
CA LYS A 133 1.94 14.98 -16.15
C LYS A 133 1.19 16.22 -16.62
N LYS A 134 0.05 16.04 -17.27
CA LYS A 134 -0.71 17.15 -17.87
C LYS A 134 -1.25 18.13 -16.82
N HIS A 135 -1.65 17.63 -15.66
CA HIS A 135 -2.48 18.41 -14.73
C HIS A 135 -1.79 18.78 -13.41
N THR A 136 -0.58 18.31 -13.12
CA THR A 136 0.04 18.54 -11.80
C THR A 136 1.46 19.10 -11.82
N GLY A 137 2.10 19.09 -12.99
CA GLY A 137 3.53 19.44 -13.14
C GLY A 137 4.48 18.28 -12.78
N TYR A 138 3.97 17.07 -12.65
CA TYR A 138 4.81 15.88 -12.52
C TYR A 138 5.63 15.66 -13.80
N GLY A 139 6.97 15.59 -13.67
CA GLY A 139 7.87 15.50 -14.83
C GLY A 139 7.86 14.15 -15.54
N GLY A 140 7.51 13.07 -14.85
CA GLY A 140 7.59 11.69 -15.36
C GLY A 140 8.94 11.03 -15.10
N GLY A 141 9.10 9.78 -15.53
CA GLY A 141 10.36 9.00 -15.50
C GLY A 141 10.85 8.57 -14.13
N MET A 142 10.22 8.98 -13.05
CA MET A 142 10.59 8.66 -11.67
C MET A 142 9.34 8.46 -10.79
N ALA A 143 9.55 7.93 -9.58
CA ALA A 143 8.45 7.76 -8.63
C ALA A 143 7.74 9.07 -8.37
N ILE A 144 6.41 9.06 -8.46
CA ILE A 144 5.58 10.23 -8.15
C ILE A 144 5.60 10.51 -6.65
N ASP A 145 5.80 11.77 -6.25
CA ASP A 145 5.78 12.16 -4.86
C ASP A 145 4.36 12.44 -4.32
N TRP A 146 4.25 12.58 -3.01
CA TRP A 146 3.01 12.82 -2.31
C TRP A 146 2.27 14.09 -2.76
N GLY A 147 3.00 15.15 -3.10
CA GLY A 147 2.44 16.41 -3.54
C GLY A 147 1.73 16.30 -4.89
N TYR A 148 2.38 15.62 -5.86
CA TYR A 148 1.78 15.35 -7.16
C TYR A 148 0.63 14.34 -7.06
N MET A 149 0.79 13.31 -6.22
CA MET A 149 -0.24 12.30 -5.99
C MET A 149 -1.52 12.93 -5.43
N ARG A 150 -1.40 13.72 -4.36
CA ARG A 150 -2.51 14.46 -3.76
C ARG A 150 -3.16 15.42 -4.76
N ARG A 151 -2.37 16.22 -5.51
CA ARG A 151 -2.91 17.12 -6.53
C ARG A 151 -3.67 16.36 -7.63
N SER A 152 -3.14 15.22 -8.08
CA SER A 152 -3.84 14.37 -9.06
C SER A 152 -5.19 13.91 -8.54
N LEU A 153 -5.23 13.29 -7.36
CA LEU A 153 -6.47 12.79 -6.77
C LEU A 153 -7.47 13.92 -6.48
N THR A 154 -7.02 15.08 -6.00
CA THR A 154 -7.91 16.24 -5.78
C THR A 154 -8.55 16.72 -7.10
N ARG A 155 -7.79 16.78 -8.20
CA ARG A 155 -8.34 17.16 -9.52
C ARG A 155 -9.28 16.10 -10.10
N LEU A 156 -9.12 14.84 -9.69
CA LEU A 156 -10.04 13.74 -9.99
C LEU A 156 -11.27 13.72 -9.07
N GLY A 157 -11.48 14.76 -8.27
CA GLY A 157 -12.65 14.90 -7.40
C GLY A 157 -12.57 14.19 -6.06
N PHE A 158 -11.42 13.62 -5.69
CA PHE A 158 -11.26 12.99 -4.39
C PHE A 158 -10.97 14.00 -3.27
N GLN A 159 -11.60 13.77 -2.12
CA GLN A 159 -11.20 14.37 -0.85
C GLN A 159 -10.11 13.49 -0.27
N CYS A 160 -8.89 14.04 -0.18
CA CYS A 160 -7.73 13.29 0.28
C CYS A 160 -6.69 14.20 0.93
N HIS A 161 -5.96 13.66 1.90
CA HIS A 161 -4.85 14.33 2.54
C HIS A 161 -3.73 13.35 2.90
N VAL A 162 -2.52 13.88 3.11
CA VAL A 162 -1.34 13.10 3.50
C VAL A 162 -1.13 13.17 5.00
N GLU A 163 -0.61 12.07 5.57
CA GLU A 163 -0.42 11.90 6.99
C GLU A 163 0.97 11.35 7.33
N HIS A 164 1.44 11.72 8.50
CA HIS A 164 2.59 11.09 9.13
C HIS A 164 2.18 9.78 9.80
N LYS A 165 3.15 8.89 10.01
CA LYS A 165 2.93 7.73 10.85
C LYS A 165 2.51 8.19 12.24
N GLN A 166 1.33 7.78 12.65
CA GLN A 166 0.80 8.09 13.96
C GLN A 166 1.65 7.44 15.06
N GLU A 167 1.72 8.06 16.22
CA GLU A 167 2.50 7.55 17.36
C GLU A 167 2.01 6.18 17.82
N THR A 168 0.70 5.97 17.80
CA THR A 168 0.09 4.71 18.22
C THR A 168 -0.59 4.00 17.04
N TYR A 169 -0.55 2.67 17.09
CA TYR A 169 -1.30 1.84 16.15
C TYR A 169 -2.82 2.11 16.23
N ARG A 170 -3.35 2.43 17.41
CA ARG A 170 -4.78 2.73 17.60
C ARG A 170 -5.22 3.94 16.77
N GLN A 171 -4.43 5.01 16.78
CA GLN A 171 -4.71 6.22 15.98
C GLN A 171 -4.63 5.92 14.47
N PHE A 172 -3.58 5.21 14.02
CA PHE A 172 -3.47 4.78 12.63
C PHE A 172 -4.67 3.93 12.20
N ARG A 173 -5.06 2.95 13.03
CA ARG A 173 -6.23 2.08 12.76
C ARG A 173 -7.51 2.89 12.64
N GLN A 174 -7.71 3.92 13.48
CA GLN A 174 -8.87 4.80 13.41
C GLN A 174 -8.89 5.54 12.07
N ASN A 175 -7.78 6.18 11.68
CA ASN A 175 -7.67 6.89 10.40
C ASN A 175 -8.01 5.98 9.21
N ILE A 176 -7.51 4.74 9.20
CA ILE A 176 -7.82 3.78 8.13
C ILE A 176 -9.29 3.33 8.18
N SER A 177 -9.86 3.15 9.38
CA SER A 177 -11.26 2.76 9.53
C SER A 177 -12.24 3.82 8.99
N ASP A 178 -11.88 5.09 9.08
CA ASP A 178 -12.73 6.21 8.69
C ASP A 178 -12.61 6.56 7.19
N ALA A 179 -11.52 6.14 6.56
CA ALA A 179 -11.26 6.38 5.14
C ALA A 179 -11.92 5.34 4.22
N LYS A 180 -12.14 5.71 2.96
CA LYS A 180 -12.59 4.79 1.90
C LYS A 180 -11.46 3.86 1.45
N CYS A 181 -10.25 4.38 1.38
CA CYS A 181 -9.01 3.63 1.17
C CYS A 181 -7.81 4.49 1.57
N ALA A 182 -6.62 3.90 1.54
CA ALA A 182 -5.39 4.67 1.69
C ALA A 182 -4.29 4.19 0.74
N ILE A 183 -3.42 5.11 0.32
CA ILE A 183 -2.15 4.79 -0.33
C ILE A 183 -1.09 4.89 0.76
N VAL A 184 -0.30 3.84 0.95
CA VAL A 184 0.72 3.78 2.00
C VAL A 184 2.10 3.55 1.40
N LEU A 185 3.13 4.19 1.96
CA LEU A 185 4.53 3.99 1.58
C LEU A 185 5.17 3.02 2.56
N VAL A 186 5.52 1.85 2.06
CA VAL A 186 6.13 0.76 2.83
C VAL A 186 7.61 0.58 2.50
N SER A 187 8.36 0.02 3.42
CA SER A 187 9.77 -0.35 3.19
C SER A 187 10.20 -1.50 4.07
N SER A 188 11.32 -2.15 3.71
CA SER A 188 11.97 -3.19 4.50
C SER A 188 12.83 -2.66 5.64
N SER A 189 13.04 -1.34 5.75
CA SER A 189 13.91 -0.72 6.77
C SER A 189 13.42 -0.93 8.21
N ASN A 190 12.18 -1.32 8.40
CA ASN A 190 11.58 -1.59 9.72
C ASN A 190 11.49 -3.10 10.03
N SER A 191 12.39 -3.91 9.47
CA SER A 191 12.52 -5.35 9.74
C SER A 191 11.26 -6.20 9.50
N THR A 192 10.32 -5.75 8.67
CA THR A 192 9.17 -6.56 8.36
C THR A 192 9.48 -7.54 7.25
N VAL A 193 9.09 -8.78 7.45
CA VAL A 193 9.37 -9.88 6.52
C VAL A 193 8.54 -9.79 5.24
N HIS A 194 7.48 -8.97 5.21
CA HIS A 194 6.54 -8.92 4.10
C HIS A 194 7.15 -8.24 2.86
N TRP A 195 7.73 -7.05 3.01
CA TRP A 195 8.45 -6.35 1.92
C TRP A 195 9.95 -6.49 2.10
N LYS A 196 10.55 -7.55 1.51
CA LYS A 196 11.98 -7.77 1.54
C LYS A 196 12.70 -6.90 0.51
N ASN A 197 13.88 -6.39 0.86
CA ASN A 197 14.74 -5.61 -0.06
C ASN A 197 14.00 -4.46 -0.76
N THR A 198 13.06 -3.83 -0.06
CA THR A 198 12.21 -2.77 -0.58
C THR A 198 12.63 -1.44 0.02
N PRO A 199 13.34 -0.56 -0.70
CA PRO A 199 13.78 0.75 -0.18
C PRO A 199 12.62 1.72 0.01
N GLY A 200 11.53 1.55 -0.74
CA GLY A 200 10.28 2.29 -0.67
C GLY A 200 9.34 1.83 -1.78
N HIS A 201 8.08 1.58 -1.43
CA HIS A 201 7.07 1.11 -2.38
C HIS A 201 5.69 1.61 -1.97
N TYR A 202 4.94 2.17 -2.92
CA TYR A 202 3.56 2.56 -2.69
C TYR A 202 2.63 1.37 -2.92
N VAL A 203 1.73 1.12 -1.99
CA VAL A 203 0.65 0.14 -2.12
C VAL A 203 -0.68 0.79 -1.74
N THR A 204 -1.79 0.29 -2.28
CA THR A 204 -3.13 0.71 -1.89
C THR A 204 -3.73 -0.31 -0.93
N ILE A 205 -4.37 0.16 0.13
CA ILE A 205 -5.17 -0.66 1.03
C ILE A 205 -6.63 -0.25 0.95
N PHE A 206 -7.49 -1.26 0.76
CA PHE A 206 -8.95 -1.13 0.68
C PHE A 206 -9.62 -1.91 1.79
N ALA A 207 -10.92 -1.72 1.97
CA ALA A 207 -11.80 -2.60 2.73
C ALA A 207 -11.24 -3.04 4.10
N TYR A 208 -11.40 -2.21 5.13
CA TYR A 208 -10.96 -2.57 6.49
C TYR A 208 -11.93 -3.57 7.14
N ASP A 209 -11.47 -4.80 7.35
CA ASP A 209 -12.16 -5.81 8.13
C ASP A 209 -11.85 -5.60 9.63
N LYS A 210 -12.76 -4.89 10.31
CA LYS A 210 -12.62 -4.54 11.72
C LYS A 210 -12.57 -5.77 12.64
N LYS A 211 -13.25 -6.87 12.28
CA LYS A 211 -13.32 -8.09 13.10
C LYS A 211 -11.95 -8.78 13.19
N HIS A 212 -11.21 -8.80 12.08
CA HIS A 212 -9.94 -9.52 11.98
C HIS A 212 -8.73 -8.58 11.90
N ASP A 213 -8.95 -7.25 12.03
CA ASP A 213 -7.92 -6.22 11.99
C ASP A 213 -7.01 -6.33 10.76
N ARG A 214 -7.63 -6.45 9.57
CA ARG A 214 -6.95 -6.64 8.30
C ARG A 214 -7.55 -5.76 7.20
N VAL A 215 -6.76 -5.50 6.17
CA VAL A 215 -7.14 -4.74 4.97
C VAL A 215 -6.88 -5.56 3.73
N PHE A 216 -7.61 -5.26 2.65
CA PHE A 216 -7.36 -5.84 1.34
C PHE A 216 -6.26 -5.05 0.64
N LEU A 217 -5.18 -5.75 0.28
CA LEU A 217 -3.97 -5.15 -0.28
C LEU A 217 -4.00 -5.17 -1.80
N ALA A 218 -3.73 -4.02 -2.41
CA ALA A 218 -3.36 -3.89 -3.82
C ALA A 218 -1.87 -3.53 -3.90
N ASP A 219 -1.04 -4.54 -4.07
CA ASP A 219 0.41 -4.43 -4.21
C ASP A 219 0.81 -4.53 -5.68
N SER A 220 1.19 -3.41 -6.27
CA SER A 220 1.55 -3.36 -7.69
C SER A 220 2.92 -3.99 -8.00
N GLY A 221 3.77 -4.17 -6.98
CA GLY A 221 5.14 -4.67 -7.14
C GLY A 221 5.25 -6.20 -7.07
N ASP A 222 4.32 -6.84 -6.38
CA ASP A 222 4.40 -8.28 -6.12
C ASP A 222 3.04 -8.97 -6.34
N PRO A 223 2.91 -9.82 -7.39
CA PRO A 223 1.66 -10.52 -7.66
C PRO A 223 1.26 -11.52 -6.55
N ASP A 224 2.22 -12.03 -5.78
CA ASP A 224 1.93 -12.96 -4.69
C ASP A 224 1.38 -12.23 -3.45
N HIS A 225 1.65 -10.94 -3.33
CA HIS A 225 1.07 -10.07 -2.30
C HIS A 225 -0.21 -9.37 -2.76
N ASN A 226 -0.38 -9.17 -4.06
CA ASN A 226 -1.55 -8.50 -4.62
C ASN A 226 -2.84 -9.27 -4.35
N ARG A 227 -3.92 -8.55 -4.06
CA ARG A 227 -5.26 -9.12 -3.78
C ARG A 227 -5.31 -10.05 -2.55
N LYS A 228 -4.50 -9.76 -1.54
CA LYS A 228 -4.48 -10.52 -0.29
C LYS A 228 -5.00 -9.70 0.89
N TRP A 229 -5.65 -10.36 1.81
CA TRP A 229 -5.93 -9.79 3.12
C TRP A 229 -4.68 -9.80 3.98
N ILE A 230 -4.27 -8.64 4.48
CA ILE A 230 -3.08 -8.48 5.33
C ILE A 230 -3.45 -7.79 6.63
N SER A 231 -2.81 -8.17 7.73
CA SER A 231 -2.97 -7.48 9.01
C SER A 231 -2.62 -5.99 8.88
N LEU A 232 -3.51 -5.11 9.31
CA LEU A 232 -3.27 -3.67 9.32
C LEU A 232 -2.07 -3.30 10.21
N LYS A 233 -1.82 -4.07 11.28
CA LYS A 233 -0.64 -3.89 12.13
C LYS A 233 0.68 -4.16 11.40
N LYS A 234 0.71 -5.09 10.42
CA LYS A 234 1.86 -5.30 9.55
C LYS A 234 2.12 -4.07 8.67
N ILE A 235 1.07 -3.50 8.07
CA ILE A 235 1.16 -2.23 7.32
C ILE A 235 1.77 -1.14 8.19
N TYR A 236 1.21 -0.89 9.38
CA TYR A 236 1.70 0.14 10.30
C TYR A 236 3.19 0.00 10.63
N ARG A 237 3.65 -1.24 10.86
CA ARG A 237 5.06 -1.53 11.13
C ARG A 237 5.96 -1.29 9.93
N SER A 238 5.44 -1.48 8.72
CA SER A 238 6.17 -1.36 7.46
C SER A 238 6.23 0.06 6.89
N LEU A 239 5.51 1.02 7.49
CA LEU A 239 5.50 2.41 7.02
C LEU A 239 6.93 2.97 6.99
N LYS A 240 7.31 3.58 5.85
CA LYS A 240 8.65 4.16 5.63
C LYS A 240 8.79 5.48 6.38
N THR A 241 9.29 5.44 7.60
CA THR A 241 9.43 6.61 8.48
C THR A 241 10.49 7.62 8.03
N ALA A 242 11.39 7.25 7.13
CA ALA A 242 12.39 8.15 6.54
C ALA A 242 11.82 9.08 5.44
N SER A 243 10.54 8.94 5.09
CA SER A 243 9.84 9.83 4.16
C SER A 243 9.16 10.98 4.92
N ASN A 244 8.94 12.13 4.24
CA ASN A 244 8.20 13.25 4.82
C ASN A 244 6.77 12.89 5.21
N TRP A 245 6.12 12.00 4.43
CA TRP A 245 4.78 11.49 4.68
C TRP A 245 4.78 9.97 4.55
N GLN A 246 3.89 9.28 5.24
CA GLN A 246 3.86 7.83 5.24
C GLN A 246 2.62 7.25 4.57
N TYR A 247 1.52 8.00 4.55
CA TYR A 247 0.31 7.55 3.86
C TYR A 247 -0.56 8.73 3.41
N LEU A 248 -1.46 8.46 2.47
CA LEU A 248 -2.47 9.37 1.96
C LEU A 248 -3.83 8.69 2.16
N LEU A 249 -4.73 9.37 2.86
CA LEU A 249 -6.11 8.93 3.07
C LEU A 249 -7.01 9.46 1.97
N VAL A 250 -7.92 8.62 1.50
CA VAL A 250 -8.99 8.98 0.58
C VAL A 250 -10.33 8.85 1.32
N GLU A 251 -11.00 9.97 1.55
CA GLU A 251 -12.19 10.06 2.42
C GLU A 251 -13.48 10.05 1.62
N GLY A 252 -13.47 10.59 0.40
CA GLY A 252 -14.65 10.70 -0.43
C GLY A 252 -14.34 11.07 -1.87
N TYR A 253 -15.39 11.02 -2.70
CA TYR A 253 -15.35 11.39 -4.11
C TYR A 253 -16.53 12.30 -4.46
N GLN A 254 -16.26 13.36 -5.21
CA GLN A 254 -17.24 14.32 -5.71
C GLN A 254 -17.20 14.36 -7.24
N LYS A 255 -18.13 13.69 -7.90
CA LYS A 255 -18.22 13.59 -9.37
C LYS A 255 -18.21 14.95 -10.08
N SER A 256 -18.81 15.98 -9.49
CA SER A 256 -18.85 17.34 -10.07
C SER A 256 -17.46 18.01 -10.12
N LYS A 257 -16.53 17.59 -9.26
CA LYS A 257 -15.15 18.09 -9.21
C LYS A 257 -14.17 17.28 -10.04
N ASP A 258 -14.56 16.11 -10.54
CA ASP A 258 -13.73 15.30 -11.43
C ASP A 258 -13.65 15.96 -12.81
N ILE A 259 -12.47 16.48 -13.13
CA ILE A 259 -12.20 17.17 -14.41
C ILE A 259 -11.91 16.20 -15.57
N TRP A 260 -11.80 14.90 -15.28
CA TRP A 260 -11.35 13.92 -16.27
C TRP A 260 -12.44 12.98 -16.75
N LYS A 261 -13.17 12.36 -15.86
CA LYS A 261 -14.29 11.44 -16.16
C LYS A 261 -13.92 10.39 -17.21
N HIS A 262 -12.74 9.80 -17.04
CA HIS A 262 -12.14 8.88 -17.99
C HIS A 262 -12.84 7.50 -17.94
N LYS A 263 -13.21 6.96 -19.10
CA LYS A 263 -14.12 5.79 -19.14
C LYS A 263 -13.46 4.47 -19.49
N THR A 264 -12.24 4.50 -20.01
CA THR A 264 -11.56 3.30 -20.54
C THR A 264 -10.12 3.22 -20.07
N ALA A 265 -9.73 2.04 -19.61
CA ALA A 265 -8.32 1.75 -19.33
C ALA A 265 -7.59 1.48 -20.66
N SER A 266 -6.69 2.40 -21.06
CA SER A 266 -5.92 2.30 -22.30
C SER A 266 -4.81 1.26 -22.22
N GLY A 267 -4.35 0.79 -23.38
CA GLY A 267 -3.29 -0.20 -23.52
C GLY A 267 -3.77 -1.64 -23.39
N VAL A 268 -2.86 -2.57 -23.63
CA VAL A 268 -3.13 -4.01 -23.51
C VAL A 268 -2.82 -4.47 -22.10
N TRP A 269 -3.76 -5.15 -21.46
CA TRP A 269 -3.58 -5.68 -20.11
C TRP A 269 -4.40 -6.94 -19.86
N ASN A 270 -3.94 -7.76 -18.94
CA ASN A 270 -4.57 -9.02 -18.55
C ASN A 270 -5.75 -8.75 -17.62
N ARG A 271 -6.94 -8.66 -18.21
CA ARG A 271 -8.18 -8.46 -17.45
C ARG A 271 -8.61 -9.77 -16.78
N PRO A 272 -8.91 -9.75 -15.48
CA PRO A 272 -9.54 -10.91 -14.85
C PRO A 272 -10.84 -11.31 -15.56
N ALA A 273 -11.11 -12.59 -15.66
CA ALA A 273 -12.27 -13.12 -16.39
C ALA A 273 -13.61 -12.53 -15.89
N TYR A 274 -13.74 -12.23 -14.61
CA TYR A 274 -14.95 -11.65 -14.02
C TYR A 274 -15.18 -10.15 -14.39
N LEU A 275 -14.21 -9.48 -15.01
CA LEU A 275 -14.35 -8.11 -15.56
C LEU A 275 -14.56 -8.10 -17.07
N GLN A 276 -14.56 -9.25 -17.73
CA GLN A 276 -14.69 -9.37 -19.19
C GLN A 276 -16.15 -9.44 -19.68
N LYS A 277 -17.11 -9.05 -18.85
CA LYS A 277 -18.53 -9.03 -19.20
C LYS A 277 -18.89 -7.85 -20.08
#